data_1d4960a75b9ae96406196e79db1609e7
#
_entry.id   1d4960a75b9ae96406196e79db1609e7
#
_cell.length_a   1.000
_cell.length_b   1.000
_cell.length_c   1.000
_cell.angle_alpha   90.00
_cell.angle_beta   90.00
_cell.angle_gamma   90.00
#
_symmetry.space_group_name_H-M   'P 1'
#
loop_
_entity.id
_entity.type
_entity.pdbx_description
1 polymer ?
#
loop_
_entity_poly.entity_id
_entity_poly.type
_entity_poly.pdbx_seq_one_letter_code
_entity_poly.pdbx_strand_id
1 'polypeptide(L)'
;MNRKRSLSFLLLLFLSLPALTQQVTLTSDQVKALTPDWKGERSADGRPKVAEQLMERLKKIRIEEAWGVLRNKGYHNQFEGDWMVLHPDSAMVGRVVTAQYLPLRPDYDKIIKDKGKAEARVGATNSWPIDVLKDGDIYVADSYGKVADGTLIGDNLGNAIYAKSKRGVIFYGSVRDAEGLSEINGFNAWIKGYDPSYIQQMMLGGINVPIRIGRATVLPGDVALAKKGGIVFIPAHLLEEVVLNAEFIGLRDQFGHQRLREGKYTPGQIDTQWTDEIKKDFLKWLDENPGKLPMTRAELDKFMKDRTW
;
A
#
# COMPACT_ATOMS: atom_id res chain seq x y z
N MET A 1 81.52 16.17 -0.85
CA MET A 1 80.24 16.79 -1.26
C MET A 1 79.19 15.69 -1.41
N ASN A 2 78.46 15.35 -0.27
CA ASN A 2 77.43 14.27 -0.24
C ASN A 2 76.08 14.88 -0.49
N ARG A 3 75.45 14.57 -1.61
CA ARG A 3 74.01 14.87 -1.89
C ARG A 3 73.15 13.72 -1.37
N LYS A 4 72.47 13.96 -0.29
CA LYS A 4 71.36 13.06 0.16
C LYS A 4 70.17 13.28 -0.73
N ARG A 5 69.71 12.25 -1.47
CA ARG A 5 68.44 12.22 -2.17
C ARG A 5 67.34 11.77 -1.22
N SER A 6 66.49 12.73 -0.83
CA SER A 6 65.23 12.41 -0.09
C SER A 6 64.21 11.80 -1.08
N LEU A 7 63.83 10.55 -0.82
CA LEU A 7 62.78 9.85 -1.54
C LEU A 7 61.46 10.12 -0.81
N SER A 8 60.64 11.04 -1.36
CA SER A 8 59.32 11.30 -0.85
C SER A 8 58.37 10.17 -1.30
N PHE A 9 57.91 9.34 -0.32
CA PHE A 9 56.91 8.31 -0.53
C PHE A 9 55.53 8.98 -0.50
N LEU A 10 54.92 9.13 -1.68
CA LEU A 10 53.55 9.62 -1.82
C LEU A 10 52.58 8.46 -1.49
N LEU A 11 52.00 8.47 -0.28
CA LEU A 11 51.00 7.51 0.15
C LEU A 11 49.67 7.85 -0.53
N LEU A 12 49.33 7.18 -1.62
CA LEU A 12 48.03 7.25 -2.25
C LEU A 12 46.99 6.52 -1.36
N LEU A 13 46.24 7.30 -0.58
CA LEU A 13 45.03 6.80 0.09
C LEU A 13 43.98 6.47 -1.01
N PHE A 14 43.83 5.19 -1.33
CA PHE A 14 42.66 4.72 -2.06
C PHE A 14 41.44 4.84 -1.15
N LEU A 15 40.71 5.94 -1.25
CA LEU A 15 39.35 6.04 -0.78
C LEU A 15 38.52 5.04 -1.61
N SER A 16 38.30 3.84 -1.10
CA SER A 16 37.31 2.91 -1.61
C SER A 16 35.94 3.55 -1.41
N LEU A 17 35.47 4.31 -2.42
CA LEU A 17 34.04 4.66 -2.49
C LEU A 17 33.26 3.36 -2.52
N PRO A 18 32.28 3.16 -1.62
CA PRO A 18 31.40 1.99 -1.73
C PRO A 18 30.75 2.08 -3.11
N ALA A 19 31.06 1.12 -3.97
CA ALA A 19 30.35 0.98 -5.22
C ALA A 19 28.87 0.86 -4.87
N LEU A 20 28.05 1.80 -5.31
CA LEU A 20 26.58 1.72 -5.21
C LEU A 20 26.14 0.57 -6.12
N THR A 21 26.35 -0.66 -5.65
CA THR A 21 25.87 -1.82 -6.38
C THR A 21 24.35 -1.82 -6.26
N GLN A 22 23.67 -1.89 -7.38
CA GLN A 22 22.22 -2.08 -7.41
C GLN A 22 21.87 -3.29 -6.56
N GLN A 23 20.97 -3.11 -5.59
CA GLN A 23 20.54 -4.17 -4.67
C GLN A 23 19.22 -4.76 -5.15
N VAL A 24 19.00 -6.06 -4.89
CA VAL A 24 17.70 -6.69 -5.18
C VAL A 24 16.60 -6.09 -4.30
N THR A 25 16.93 -5.83 -3.03
CA THR A 25 16.02 -5.16 -2.09
C THR A 25 16.65 -3.83 -1.65
N LEU A 26 15.87 -2.74 -1.67
CA LEU A 26 16.36 -1.48 -1.10
C LEU A 26 16.78 -1.64 0.35
N THR A 27 17.85 -0.96 0.73
CA THR A 27 18.28 -0.86 2.13
C THR A 27 17.27 -0.09 2.98
N SER A 28 17.32 -0.30 4.28
CA SER A 28 16.53 0.47 5.25
C SER A 28 16.65 1.98 5.06
N ASP A 29 17.86 2.48 4.81
CA ASP A 29 18.09 3.92 4.65
C ASP A 29 17.53 4.45 3.32
N GLN A 30 17.59 3.67 2.25
CA GLN A 30 16.94 4.02 0.98
C GLN A 30 15.42 4.05 1.11
N VAL A 31 14.81 3.09 1.82
CA VAL A 31 13.36 3.08 2.10
C VAL A 31 12.94 4.27 2.98
N LYS A 32 13.74 4.62 3.99
CA LYS A 32 13.51 5.83 4.80
C LYS A 32 13.54 7.11 3.96
N ALA A 33 14.48 7.20 3.01
CA ALA A 33 14.61 8.34 2.12
C ALA A 33 13.40 8.51 1.18
N LEU A 34 12.69 7.42 0.84
CA LEU A 34 11.45 7.46 0.05
C LEU A 34 10.24 7.97 0.85
N THR A 35 10.27 7.89 2.18
CA THR A 35 9.14 8.23 3.06
C THR A 35 9.54 9.23 4.14
N PRO A 36 10.13 10.41 3.80
CA PRO A 36 10.72 11.35 4.75
C PRO A 36 9.69 12.00 5.68
N ASP A 37 8.42 12.06 5.26
CA ASP A 37 7.33 12.68 6.03
C ASP A 37 6.83 11.79 7.17
N TRP A 38 7.13 10.49 7.16
CA TRP A 38 6.82 9.62 8.27
C TRP A 38 7.74 9.86 9.46
N LYS A 39 7.18 10.33 10.59
CA LYS A 39 7.92 10.66 11.83
C LYS A 39 7.79 9.60 12.93
N GLY A 40 6.97 8.56 12.70
CA GLY A 40 6.76 7.48 13.66
C GLY A 40 7.82 6.38 13.60
N GLU A 41 7.59 5.31 14.35
CA GLU A 41 8.44 4.12 14.34
C GLU A 41 8.53 3.48 12.95
N ARG A 42 9.66 2.79 12.71
CA ARG A 42 9.92 2.06 11.47
C ARG A 42 10.26 0.60 11.74
N SER A 43 9.91 -0.24 10.78
CA SER A 43 10.37 -1.63 10.74
C SER A 43 11.88 -1.70 10.43
N ALA A 44 12.52 -2.85 10.68
CA ALA A 44 13.95 -3.03 10.42
C ALA A 44 14.35 -2.77 8.97
N ASP A 45 13.44 -2.98 8.02
CA ASP A 45 13.62 -2.71 6.59
C ASP A 45 13.36 -1.23 6.20
N GLY A 46 13.13 -0.35 7.17
CA GLY A 46 12.93 1.10 6.97
C GLY A 46 11.49 1.52 6.68
N ARG A 47 10.58 0.58 6.39
CA ARG A 47 9.18 0.92 6.13
C ARG A 47 8.47 1.52 7.36
N PRO A 48 7.56 2.47 7.17
CA PRO A 48 6.69 2.98 8.24
C PRO A 48 5.98 1.86 9.01
N LYS A 49 5.97 1.94 10.34
CA LYS A 49 5.22 1.03 11.20
C LYS A 49 3.92 1.70 11.63
N VAL A 50 2.84 1.32 10.99
CA VAL A 50 1.51 1.87 11.22
C VAL A 50 0.80 1.09 12.32
N ALA A 51 0.01 1.79 13.15
CA ALA A 51 -0.77 1.16 14.22
C ALA A 51 -1.88 0.28 13.65
N GLU A 52 -2.00 -0.96 14.14
CA GLU A 52 -3.03 -1.92 13.70
C GLU A 52 -4.45 -1.36 13.91
N GLN A 53 -4.66 -0.64 15.01
CA GLN A 53 -5.95 0.00 15.29
C GLN A 53 -6.41 0.95 14.17
N LEU A 54 -5.50 1.70 13.56
CA LEU A 54 -5.83 2.57 12.42
C LEU A 54 -6.19 1.74 11.17
N MET A 55 -5.53 0.62 10.94
CA MET A 55 -5.84 -0.28 9.83
C MET A 55 -7.21 -0.94 10.00
N GLU A 56 -7.58 -1.34 11.22
CA GLU A 56 -8.91 -1.88 11.50
C GLU A 56 -10.03 -0.83 11.34
N ARG A 57 -9.77 0.42 11.66
CA ARG A 57 -10.70 1.54 11.39
C ARG A 57 -10.79 1.80 9.88
N LEU A 58 -9.66 1.83 9.17
CA LEU A 58 -9.61 2.02 7.72
C LEU A 58 -10.43 0.96 6.97
N LYS A 59 -10.44 -0.28 7.44
CA LYS A 59 -11.22 -1.37 6.84
C LYS A 59 -12.72 -1.07 6.72
N LYS A 60 -13.26 -0.24 7.61
CA LYS A 60 -14.68 0.18 7.62
C LYS A 60 -14.97 1.35 6.68
N ILE A 61 -13.97 2.09 6.26
CA ILE A 61 -14.08 3.29 5.43
C ILE A 61 -14.37 2.90 3.97
N ARG A 62 -15.15 3.70 3.26
CA ARG A 62 -15.41 3.52 1.83
C ARG A 62 -14.25 4.04 0.99
N ILE A 63 -14.09 3.47 -0.21
CA ILE A 63 -13.05 3.88 -1.17
C ILE A 63 -13.14 5.38 -1.48
N GLU A 64 -14.36 5.87 -1.72
CA GLU A 64 -14.64 7.25 -2.13
C GLU A 64 -14.26 8.25 -1.04
N GLU A 65 -14.52 7.90 0.24
CA GLU A 65 -14.17 8.73 1.39
C GLU A 65 -12.66 8.87 1.51
N ALA A 66 -11.92 7.75 1.48
CA ALA A 66 -10.45 7.77 1.55
C ALA A 66 -9.82 8.49 0.34
N TRP A 67 -10.33 8.21 -0.86
CA TRP A 67 -9.87 8.85 -2.10
C TRP A 67 -10.11 10.36 -2.08
N GLY A 68 -11.29 10.80 -1.62
CA GLY A 68 -11.64 12.22 -1.54
C GLY A 68 -10.69 13.02 -0.66
N VAL A 69 -10.32 12.45 0.51
CA VAL A 69 -9.35 13.08 1.41
C VAL A 69 -7.98 13.21 0.74
N LEU A 70 -7.49 12.15 0.10
CA LEU A 70 -6.20 12.16 -0.60
C LEU A 70 -6.19 13.18 -1.75
N ARG A 71 -7.27 13.20 -2.55
CA ARG A 71 -7.42 14.15 -3.66
C ARG A 71 -7.33 15.60 -3.19
N ASN A 72 -8.01 15.96 -2.10
CA ASN A 72 -7.99 17.29 -1.52
C ASN A 72 -6.61 17.71 -1.00
N LYS A 73 -5.71 16.73 -0.79
CA LYS A 73 -4.30 16.94 -0.42
C LYS A 73 -3.33 16.92 -1.59
N GLY A 74 -3.84 16.89 -2.82
CA GLY A 74 -3.02 16.88 -4.04
C GLY A 74 -2.62 15.48 -4.52
N TYR A 75 -3.06 14.40 -3.85
CA TYR A 75 -2.79 13.01 -4.26
C TYR A 75 -3.88 12.52 -5.23
N HIS A 76 -3.84 12.99 -6.48
CA HIS A 76 -4.91 12.76 -7.45
C HIS A 76 -4.98 11.34 -8.02
N ASN A 77 -3.87 10.59 -7.99
CA ASN A 77 -3.71 9.32 -8.69
C ASN A 77 -3.55 8.09 -7.78
N GLN A 78 -3.98 8.15 -6.52
CA GLN A 78 -3.75 7.07 -5.55
C GLN A 78 -4.86 5.99 -5.55
N PHE A 79 -5.63 5.90 -6.62
CA PHE A 79 -6.68 4.89 -6.80
C PHE A 79 -6.50 4.14 -8.13
N GLU A 80 -6.74 2.82 -8.08
CA GLU A 80 -6.84 1.98 -9.28
C GLU A 80 -8.04 1.04 -9.20
N GLY A 81 -8.78 0.93 -10.30
CA GLY A 81 -9.97 0.09 -10.48
C GLY A 81 -9.72 -1.10 -11.42
N ASP A 82 -10.82 -1.68 -11.91
CA ASP A 82 -10.86 -2.75 -12.91
C ASP A 82 -10.05 -3.99 -12.52
N TRP A 83 -10.32 -4.50 -11.33
CA TRP A 83 -9.70 -5.70 -10.78
C TRP A 83 -10.61 -6.92 -10.87
N MET A 84 -10.00 -8.06 -11.20
CA MET A 84 -10.55 -9.36 -10.80
C MET A 84 -10.20 -9.57 -9.32
N VAL A 85 -11.21 -9.88 -8.52
CA VAL A 85 -11.04 -10.05 -7.06
C VAL A 85 -11.44 -11.47 -6.69
N LEU A 86 -10.56 -12.18 -5.99
CA LEU A 86 -10.78 -13.58 -5.61
C LEU A 86 -11.99 -13.71 -4.67
N HIS A 87 -12.06 -12.86 -3.64
CA HIS A 87 -13.19 -12.78 -2.70
C HIS A 87 -13.74 -11.34 -2.64
N PRO A 88 -14.65 -10.95 -3.56
CA PRO A 88 -15.06 -9.56 -3.76
C PRO A 88 -15.82 -8.95 -2.57
N ASP A 89 -16.40 -9.77 -1.71
CA ASP A 89 -17.15 -9.31 -0.53
C ASP A 89 -16.25 -9.10 0.71
N SER A 90 -14.95 -9.40 0.58
CA SER A 90 -13.96 -9.26 1.66
C SER A 90 -13.00 -8.11 1.38
N ALA A 91 -12.97 -7.12 2.27
CA ALA A 91 -11.98 -6.05 2.22
C ALA A 91 -10.62 -6.51 2.75
N MET A 92 -9.53 -6.03 2.15
CA MET A 92 -8.16 -6.23 2.64
C MET A 92 -7.49 -4.89 2.91
N VAL A 93 -6.89 -4.76 4.09
CA VAL A 93 -6.08 -3.62 4.50
C VAL A 93 -4.73 -4.12 5.00
N GLY A 94 -3.66 -3.45 4.63
CA GLY A 94 -2.32 -3.80 5.12
C GLY A 94 -1.23 -2.88 4.59
N ARG A 95 -0.04 -3.02 5.17
CA ARG A 95 1.16 -2.30 4.72
C ARG A 95 1.71 -2.94 3.45
N VAL A 96 2.20 -2.11 2.56
CA VAL A 96 2.67 -2.55 1.25
C VAL A 96 4.15 -2.98 1.29
N VAL A 97 4.42 -4.19 0.80
CA VAL A 97 5.72 -4.62 0.29
C VAL A 97 5.65 -4.56 -1.23
N THR A 98 6.47 -3.71 -1.83
CA THR A 98 6.46 -3.53 -3.28
C THR A 98 7.45 -4.45 -3.98
N ALA A 99 7.08 -4.95 -5.17
CA ALA A 99 8.00 -5.60 -6.09
C ALA A 99 7.73 -5.11 -7.53
N GLN A 100 8.80 -4.74 -8.22
CA GLN A 100 8.77 -4.36 -9.63
C GLN A 100 9.18 -5.54 -10.48
N TYR A 101 8.36 -5.91 -11.44
CA TYR A 101 8.73 -6.82 -12.52
C TYR A 101 8.81 -6.07 -13.85
N LEU A 102 9.74 -6.50 -14.68
CA LEU A 102 10.04 -5.91 -15.99
C LEU A 102 9.99 -7.00 -17.06
N PRO A 103 9.76 -6.64 -18.34
CA PRO A 103 10.01 -7.54 -19.45
C PRO A 103 11.45 -8.08 -19.39
N LEU A 104 11.63 -9.38 -19.69
CA LEU A 104 12.91 -10.04 -19.56
C LEU A 104 13.97 -9.35 -20.41
N ARG A 105 15.05 -8.95 -19.74
CA ARG A 105 16.29 -8.48 -20.35
C ARG A 105 17.44 -9.33 -19.82
N PRO A 106 17.99 -10.27 -20.62
CA PRO A 106 18.86 -11.32 -20.13
C PRO A 106 20.13 -10.87 -19.41
N ASP A 107 20.75 -9.78 -19.87
CA ASP A 107 21.94 -9.19 -19.24
C ASP A 107 21.64 -8.62 -17.86
N TYR A 108 20.48 -7.93 -17.71
CA TYR A 108 20.04 -7.38 -16.42
C TYR A 108 19.50 -8.47 -15.48
N ASP A 109 18.72 -9.41 -15.99
CA ASP A 109 18.22 -10.56 -15.22
C ASP A 109 19.37 -11.37 -14.60
N LYS A 110 20.48 -11.55 -15.37
CA LYS A 110 21.70 -12.18 -14.85
C LYS A 110 22.26 -11.40 -13.65
N ILE A 111 22.33 -10.07 -13.71
CA ILE A 111 22.82 -9.24 -12.60
C ILE A 111 21.96 -9.44 -11.35
N ILE A 112 20.63 -9.44 -11.49
CA ILE A 112 19.68 -9.63 -10.37
C ILE A 112 19.86 -11.03 -9.78
N LYS A 113 19.94 -12.08 -10.61
CA LYS A 113 20.11 -13.47 -10.16
C LYS A 113 21.46 -13.71 -9.48
N ASP A 114 22.54 -13.17 -10.01
CA ASP A 114 23.87 -13.29 -9.41
C ASP A 114 23.90 -12.61 -8.01
N LYS A 115 23.24 -11.48 -7.86
CA LYS A 115 23.11 -10.81 -6.56
C LYS A 115 22.25 -11.60 -5.60
N GLY A 116 21.09 -12.08 -6.06
CA GLY A 116 20.25 -12.94 -5.22
C GLY A 116 21.00 -14.17 -4.73
N LYS A 117 21.82 -14.77 -5.59
CA LYS A 117 22.70 -15.87 -5.20
C LYS A 117 23.74 -15.45 -4.15
N ALA A 118 24.35 -14.29 -4.30
CA ALA A 118 25.30 -13.75 -3.32
C ALA A 118 24.63 -13.43 -1.97
N GLU A 119 23.34 -13.07 -1.99
CA GLU A 119 22.50 -12.86 -0.81
C GLU A 119 21.89 -14.18 -0.25
N ALA A 120 22.30 -15.33 -0.76
CA ALA A 120 21.79 -16.66 -0.41
C ALA A 120 20.28 -16.83 -0.60
N ARG A 121 19.67 -16.14 -1.55
CA ARG A 121 18.25 -16.27 -1.88
C ARG A 121 18.00 -17.63 -2.58
N VAL A 122 16.89 -18.25 -2.22
CA VAL A 122 16.52 -19.57 -2.74
C VAL A 122 15.30 -19.45 -3.66
N GLY A 123 15.24 -20.31 -4.67
CA GLY A 123 14.12 -20.41 -5.59
C GLY A 123 14.11 -19.37 -6.71
N ALA A 124 12.99 -19.27 -7.40
CA ALA A 124 12.79 -18.32 -8.47
C ALA A 124 12.52 -16.91 -7.93
N THR A 125 12.83 -15.88 -8.73
CA THR A 125 12.79 -14.47 -8.31
C THR A 125 11.43 -13.99 -7.83
N ASN A 126 10.32 -14.64 -8.22
CA ASN A 126 8.97 -14.35 -7.76
C ASN A 126 8.70 -14.78 -6.31
N SER A 127 9.51 -15.68 -5.76
CA SER A 127 9.42 -16.07 -4.34
C SER A 127 10.15 -15.10 -3.39
N TRP A 128 11.14 -14.35 -3.88
CA TRP A 128 11.99 -13.51 -3.04
C TRP A 128 11.26 -12.35 -2.33
N PRO A 129 10.24 -11.69 -2.91
CA PRO A 129 9.44 -10.72 -2.17
C PRO A 129 8.67 -11.34 -1.00
N ILE A 130 8.34 -12.63 -1.07
CA ILE A 130 7.63 -13.34 0.00
C ILE A 130 8.51 -13.46 1.24
N ASP A 131 9.84 -13.58 1.06
CA ASP A 131 10.77 -13.73 2.18
C ASP A 131 10.80 -12.51 3.11
N VAL A 132 10.52 -11.32 2.59
CA VAL A 132 10.53 -10.06 3.36
C VAL A 132 9.19 -9.68 3.97
N LEU A 133 8.12 -10.44 3.70
CA LEU A 133 6.79 -10.22 4.27
C LEU A 133 6.79 -10.46 5.79
N LYS A 134 5.99 -9.64 6.47
CA LYS A 134 5.69 -9.73 7.90
C LYS A 134 4.18 -9.71 8.11
N ASP A 135 3.74 -10.04 9.31
CA ASP A 135 2.33 -9.97 9.68
C ASP A 135 1.73 -8.59 9.40
N GLY A 136 0.56 -8.55 8.77
CA GLY A 136 -0.11 -7.34 8.32
C GLY A 136 0.38 -6.77 6.99
N ASP A 137 1.36 -7.36 6.32
CA ASP A 137 1.84 -6.90 5.02
C ASP A 137 0.99 -7.43 3.85
N ILE A 138 0.87 -6.63 2.79
CA ILE A 138 0.31 -7.03 1.50
C ILE A 138 1.45 -7.06 0.48
N TYR A 139 1.58 -8.16 -0.26
CA TYR A 139 2.50 -8.23 -1.38
C TYR A 139 1.89 -7.52 -2.60
N VAL A 140 2.47 -6.39 -2.98
CA VAL A 140 2.02 -5.57 -4.11
C VAL A 140 3.06 -5.62 -5.22
N ALA A 141 2.67 -6.08 -6.41
CA ALA A 141 3.58 -6.21 -7.54
C ALA A 141 3.07 -5.49 -8.79
N ASP A 142 3.95 -4.69 -9.39
CA ASP A 142 3.79 -4.23 -10.76
C ASP A 142 4.45 -5.24 -11.71
N SER A 143 3.65 -5.94 -12.49
CA SER A 143 4.09 -6.80 -13.58
C SER A 143 3.52 -6.33 -14.93
N TYR A 144 3.49 -5.03 -15.11
CA TYR A 144 3.08 -4.30 -16.32
C TYR A 144 1.79 -4.81 -17.00
N GLY A 145 0.88 -5.40 -16.23
CA GLY A 145 -0.40 -5.93 -16.71
C GLY A 145 -0.29 -7.26 -17.46
N LYS A 146 0.88 -7.94 -17.41
CA LYS A 146 1.08 -9.21 -18.10
C LYS A 146 0.22 -10.31 -17.47
N VAL A 147 -0.64 -10.94 -18.29
CA VAL A 147 -1.52 -12.05 -17.88
C VAL A 147 -0.93 -13.38 -18.35
N ALA A 148 -0.95 -13.66 -19.66
CA ALA A 148 -0.38 -14.88 -20.22
C ALA A 148 1.15 -14.92 -19.97
N ASP A 149 1.67 -16.07 -19.50
CA ASP A 149 3.09 -16.24 -19.09
C ASP A 149 3.57 -15.22 -18.04
N GLY A 150 2.63 -14.63 -17.32
CA GLY A 150 2.90 -13.57 -16.33
C GLY A 150 2.53 -13.93 -14.90
N THR A 151 2.18 -15.18 -14.64
CA THR A 151 1.72 -15.63 -13.32
C THR A 151 2.81 -15.55 -12.27
N LEU A 152 2.60 -14.68 -11.27
CA LEU A 152 3.57 -14.49 -10.20
C LEU A 152 3.50 -15.59 -9.13
N ILE A 153 2.30 -16.09 -8.83
CA ILE A 153 2.08 -17.12 -7.81
C ILE A 153 1.02 -18.14 -8.27
N GLY A 154 1.09 -19.31 -7.67
CA GLY A 154 0.02 -20.29 -7.55
C GLY A 154 -0.29 -20.53 -6.06
N ASP A 155 -1.05 -21.57 -5.75
CA ASP A 155 -1.54 -21.88 -4.41
C ASP A 155 -0.43 -22.14 -3.38
N ASN A 156 0.67 -22.80 -3.76
CA ASN A 156 1.81 -23.00 -2.86
C ASN A 156 2.40 -21.69 -2.34
N LEU A 157 2.64 -20.73 -3.26
CA LEU A 157 3.16 -19.41 -2.87
C LEU A 157 2.08 -18.58 -2.18
N GLY A 158 0.80 -18.73 -2.55
CA GLY A 158 -0.33 -18.16 -1.84
C GLY A 158 -0.38 -18.59 -0.37
N ASN A 159 -0.23 -19.86 -0.08
CA ASN A 159 -0.12 -20.39 1.28
C ASN A 159 1.08 -19.80 2.04
N ALA A 160 2.24 -19.68 1.39
CA ALA A 160 3.44 -19.08 2.00
C ALA A 160 3.22 -17.60 2.34
N ILE A 161 2.59 -16.83 1.44
CA ILE A 161 2.24 -15.42 1.66
C ILE A 161 1.30 -15.31 2.85
N TYR A 162 0.21 -16.09 2.87
CA TYR A 162 -0.76 -16.03 3.96
C TYR A 162 -0.18 -16.46 5.30
N ALA A 163 0.66 -17.51 5.30
CA ALA A 163 1.35 -17.95 6.52
C ALA A 163 2.17 -16.83 7.18
N LYS A 164 2.85 -16.00 6.36
CA LYS A 164 3.70 -14.90 6.84
C LYS A 164 2.92 -13.63 7.15
N SER A 165 1.99 -13.25 6.28
CA SER A 165 1.40 -11.90 6.31
C SER A 165 -0.01 -11.84 6.87
N LYS A 166 -0.73 -12.96 6.92
CA LYS A 166 -2.17 -13.02 7.21
C LYS A 166 -3.02 -12.11 6.31
N ARG A 167 -2.50 -11.82 5.12
CA ARG A 167 -3.11 -11.00 4.08
C ARG A 167 -2.97 -11.73 2.74
N GLY A 168 -3.06 -11.01 1.67
CA GLY A 168 -2.99 -11.54 0.31
C GLY A 168 -2.13 -10.67 -0.59
N VAL A 169 -2.58 -10.53 -1.85
CA VAL A 169 -1.79 -9.89 -2.90
C VAL A 169 -2.57 -8.85 -3.67
N ILE A 170 -1.85 -7.88 -4.23
CA ILE A 170 -2.31 -6.93 -5.23
C ILE A 170 -1.31 -6.98 -6.38
N PHE A 171 -1.67 -7.62 -7.49
CA PHE A 171 -0.78 -7.77 -8.64
C PHE A 171 -1.34 -7.08 -9.89
N TYR A 172 -0.63 -6.10 -10.37
CA TYR A 172 -0.90 -5.56 -11.70
C TYR A 172 -0.38 -6.54 -12.76
N GLY A 173 -0.98 -7.74 -12.74
CA GLY A 173 -0.59 -8.95 -13.45
C GLY A 173 -1.51 -10.11 -13.13
N SER A 174 -1.00 -11.34 -13.15
CA SER A 174 -1.82 -12.55 -13.03
C SER A 174 -1.35 -13.52 -11.94
N VAL A 175 -2.25 -14.44 -11.61
CA VAL A 175 -1.99 -15.63 -10.78
C VAL A 175 -2.53 -16.86 -11.47
N ARG A 176 -2.10 -18.05 -11.02
CA ARG A 176 -2.67 -19.34 -11.40
C ARG A 176 -3.29 -20.04 -10.19
N ASP A 177 -3.80 -21.25 -10.41
CA ASP A 177 -4.35 -22.11 -9.35
C ASP A 177 -5.47 -21.39 -8.54
N ALA A 178 -6.39 -20.73 -9.29
CA ALA A 178 -7.46 -19.88 -8.70
C ALA A 178 -8.30 -20.63 -7.65
N GLU A 179 -8.62 -21.90 -7.90
CA GLU A 179 -9.38 -22.75 -6.98
C GLU A 179 -8.58 -22.96 -5.68
N GLY A 180 -7.33 -23.42 -5.77
CA GLY A 180 -6.47 -23.63 -4.60
C GLY A 180 -6.18 -22.34 -3.82
N LEU A 181 -6.03 -21.18 -4.50
CA LEU A 181 -5.91 -19.89 -3.84
C LEU A 181 -7.20 -19.51 -3.08
N SER A 182 -8.38 -19.84 -3.62
CA SER A 182 -9.67 -19.53 -2.99
C SER A 182 -9.94 -20.35 -1.73
N GLU A 183 -9.30 -21.52 -1.59
CA GLU A 183 -9.40 -22.38 -0.42
C GLU A 183 -8.54 -21.90 0.77
N ILE A 184 -7.63 -20.93 0.55
CA ILE A 184 -6.80 -20.37 1.63
C ILE A 184 -7.66 -19.40 2.45
N ASN A 185 -8.14 -19.84 3.59
CA ASN A 185 -9.02 -19.05 4.44
C ASN A 185 -8.38 -17.73 4.89
N GLY A 186 -9.00 -16.61 4.52
CA GLY A 186 -8.54 -15.25 4.82
C GLY A 186 -7.55 -14.65 3.80
N PHE A 187 -7.07 -15.44 2.83
CA PHE A 187 -6.31 -14.90 1.70
C PHE A 187 -7.24 -14.19 0.72
N ASN A 188 -6.81 -13.08 0.13
CA ASN A 188 -7.51 -12.46 -0.98
C ASN A 188 -6.52 -11.93 -2.03
N ALA A 189 -7.00 -11.76 -3.27
CA ALA A 189 -6.18 -11.31 -4.38
C ALA A 189 -6.93 -10.29 -5.24
N TRP A 190 -6.27 -9.18 -5.56
CA TRP A 190 -6.65 -8.23 -6.60
C TRP A 190 -5.66 -8.38 -7.75
N ILE A 191 -6.13 -8.79 -8.91
CA ILE A 191 -5.32 -9.19 -10.05
C ILE A 191 -5.91 -8.68 -11.37
N LYS A 192 -5.13 -8.72 -12.45
CA LYS A 192 -5.62 -8.41 -13.80
C LYS A 192 -6.11 -9.63 -14.55
N GLY A 193 -5.78 -10.84 -14.10
CA GLY A 193 -6.29 -12.07 -14.71
C GLY A 193 -5.77 -13.35 -14.09
N TYR A 194 -6.30 -14.45 -14.58
CA TYR A 194 -5.83 -15.81 -14.34
C TYR A 194 -5.20 -16.37 -15.60
N ASP A 195 -4.14 -17.15 -15.46
CA ASP A 195 -3.52 -17.87 -16.54
C ASP A 195 -2.85 -19.15 -15.98
N PRO A 196 -2.97 -20.31 -16.62
CA PRO A 196 -2.39 -21.56 -16.09
C PRO A 196 -0.86 -21.64 -16.21
N SER A 197 -0.24 -20.65 -16.86
CA SER A 197 1.20 -20.60 -17.05
C SER A 197 1.99 -20.34 -15.76
N TYR A 198 3.27 -20.15 -15.91
CA TYR A 198 4.18 -19.69 -14.85
C TYR A 198 4.90 -18.42 -15.32
N ILE A 199 5.70 -17.82 -14.45
CA ILE A 199 6.46 -16.62 -14.78
C ILE A 199 7.46 -16.90 -15.92
N GLN A 200 7.25 -16.26 -17.06
CA GLN A 200 8.10 -16.36 -18.24
C GLN A 200 8.28 -14.97 -18.87
N GLN A 201 9.42 -14.80 -19.55
CA GLN A 201 9.72 -13.53 -20.25
C GLN A 201 9.60 -12.29 -19.36
N MET A 202 9.79 -12.47 -18.05
CA MET A 202 9.77 -11.45 -17.02
C MET A 202 10.97 -11.60 -16.11
N MET A 203 11.39 -10.50 -15.50
CA MET A 203 12.46 -10.48 -14.51
C MET A 203 12.07 -9.60 -13.32
N LEU A 204 12.59 -9.89 -12.15
CA LEU A 204 12.48 -9.01 -11.00
C LEU A 204 13.38 -7.79 -11.19
N GLY A 205 12.82 -6.59 -11.06
CA GLY A 205 13.56 -5.33 -11.09
C GLY A 205 14.02 -4.87 -9.71
N GLY A 206 13.24 -5.17 -8.66
CA GLY A 206 13.59 -4.82 -7.29
C GLY A 206 12.47 -5.07 -6.31
N ILE A 207 12.84 -5.13 -5.02
CA ILE A 207 11.94 -5.28 -3.87
C ILE A 207 12.05 -4.03 -2.99
N ASN A 208 10.93 -3.58 -2.41
CA ASN A 208 10.82 -2.33 -1.67
C ASN A 208 11.27 -1.11 -2.49
N VAL A 209 11.04 -1.15 -3.79
CA VAL A 209 11.25 -0.03 -4.73
C VAL A 209 9.93 0.70 -4.99
N PRO A 210 9.93 1.98 -5.41
CA PRO A 210 8.73 2.62 -5.94
C PRO A 210 8.20 1.85 -7.15
N ILE A 211 6.90 1.62 -7.20
CA ILE A 211 6.24 0.92 -8.32
C ILE A 211 5.04 1.71 -8.82
N ARG A 212 4.56 1.32 -10.01
CA ARG A 212 3.33 1.85 -10.57
C ARG A 212 2.25 0.76 -10.57
N ILE A 213 1.12 1.02 -9.94
CA ILE A 213 -0.08 0.17 -10.03
C ILE A 213 -1.14 0.95 -10.82
N GLY A 214 -1.29 0.63 -12.09
CA GLY A 214 -2.13 1.39 -12.99
C GLY A 214 -1.69 2.86 -13.06
N ARG A 215 -2.52 3.76 -12.55
CA ARG A 215 -2.20 5.20 -12.43
C ARG A 215 -1.58 5.59 -11.08
N ALA A 216 -1.61 4.70 -10.08
CA ALA A 216 -1.09 5.02 -8.76
C ALA A 216 0.44 4.82 -8.68
N THR A 217 1.12 5.74 -8.01
CA THR A 217 2.50 5.55 -7.53
C THR A 217 2.44 4.98 -6.13
N VAL A 218 3.07 3.84 -5.91
CA VAL A 218 3.04 3.11 -4.64
C VAL A 218 4.46 2.99 -4.09
N LEU A 219 4.63 3.41 -2.86
CA LEU A 219 5.90 3.32 -2.15
C LEU A 219 5.89 2.17 -1.12
N PRO A 220 7.04 1.59 -0.79
CA PRO A 220 7.13 0.60 0.27
C PRO A 220 6.71 1.21 1.61
N GLY A 221 5.74 0.55 2.27
CA GLY A 221 5.17 1.01 3.53
C GLY A 221 3.94 1.91 3.42
N ASP A 222 3.48 2.23 2.21
CA ASP A 222 2.10 2.75 2.04
C ASP A 222 1.09 1.77 2.63
N VAL A 223 -0.11 2.24 2.91
CA VAL A 223 -1.22 1.38 3.33
C VAL A 223 -2.21 1.23 2.19
N ALA A 224 -2.51 -0.02 1.81
CA ALA A 224 -3.53 -0.30 0.81
C ALA A 224 -4.89 -0.57 1.48
N LEU A 225 -5.93 0.11 0.99
CA LEU A 225 -7.33 -0.21 1.23
C LEU A 225 -7.88 -0.84 -0.05
N ALA A 226 -8.05 -2.15 -0.06
CA ALA A 226 -8.54 -2.90 -1.20
C ALA A 226 -9.95 -3.43 -0.92
N LYS A 227 -10.88 -3.09 -1.82
CA LYS A 227 -12.30 -3.49 -1.78
C LYS A 227 -12.78 -3.86 -3.18
N LYS A 228 -14.02 -4.32 -3.30
CA LYS A 228 -14.64 -4.69 -4.57
C LYS A 228 -14.53 -3.59 -5.64
N GLY A 229 -14.70 -2.31 -5.26
CA GLY A 229 -14.65 -1.17 -6.18
C GLY A 229 -13.26 -0.78 -6.65
N GLY A 230 -12.20 -1.30 -6.04
CA GLY A 230 -10.82 -0.96 -6.36
C GLY A 230 -9.91 -0.81 -5.14
N ILE A 231 -8.78 -0.18 -5.34
CA ILE A 231 -7.74 -0.04 -4.33
C ILE A 231 -7.33 1.42 -4.20
N VAL A 232 -7.27 1.91 -2.97
CA VAL A 232 -6.63 3.19 -2.63
C VAL A 232 -5.30 2.90 -1.93
N PHE A 233 -4.22 3.52 -2.41
CA PHE A 233 -2.90 3.49 -1.78
C PHE A 233 -2.68 4.77 -0.99
N ILE A 234 -2.52 4.64 0.31
CA ILE A 234 -2.48 5.77 1.26
C ILE A 234 -1.05 5.93 1.78
N PRO A 235 -0.38 7.06 1.52
CA PRO A 235 0.90 7.36 2.15
C PRO A 235 0.79 7.24 3.67
N ALA A 236 1.71 6.51 4.31
CA ALA A 236 1.62 6.18 5.73
C ALA A 236 1.45 7.43 6.63
N HIS A 237 2.13 8.54 6.29
CA HIS A 237 2.04 9.80 7.06
C HIS A 237 0.67 10.49 6.99
N LEU A 238 -0.18 10.11 6.02
CA LEU A 238 -1.54 10.64 5.88
C LEU A 238 -2.61 9.72 6.45
N LEU A 239 -2.26 8.50 6.87
CA LEU A 239 -3.25 7.48 7.24
C LEU A 239 -4.19 7.94 8.36
N GLU A 240 -3.67 8.50 9.44
CA GLU A 240 -4.49 8.96 10.56
C GLU A 240 -5.46 10.05 10.10
N GLU A 241 -4.98 11.00 9.32
CA GLU A 241 -5.81 12.07 8.79
C GLU A 241 -6.88 11.56 7.82
N VAL A 242 -6.53 10.59 6.96
CA VAL A 242 -7.49 9.94 6.06
C VAL A 242 -8.58 9.23 6.87
N VAL A 243 -8.22 8.46 7.89
CA VAL A 243 -9.18 7.74 8.73
C VAL A 243 -10.13 8.71 9.43
N LEU A 244 -9.61 9.71 10.13
CA LEU A 244 -10.43 10.67 10.87
C LEU A 244 -11.40 11.46 9.96
N ASN A 245 -10.91 11.93 8.80
CA ASN A 245 -11.77 12.67 7.87
C ASN A 245 -12.82 11.77 7.22
N ALA A 246 -12.44 10.58 6.79
CA ALA A 246 -13.36 9.65 6.15
C ALA A 246 -14.45 9.17 7.12
N GLU A 247 -14.12 8.92 8.38
CA GLU A 247 -15.10 8.59 9.41
C GLU A 247 -16.11 9.74 9.64
N PHE A 248 -15.63 10.98 9.66
CA PHE A 248 -16.49 12.15 9.76
C PHE A 248 -17.42 12.30 8.53
N ILE A 249 -16.89 12.12 7.32
CA ILE A 249 -17.68 12.09 6.09
C ILE A 249 -18.75 10.99 6.18
N GLY A 250 -18.38 9.80 6.61
CA GLY A 250 -19.31 8.69 6.78
C GLY A 250 -20.44 8.96 7.77
N LEU A 251 -20.17 9.71 8.87
CA LEU A 251 -21.23 10.16 9.80
C LEU A 251 -22.18 11.16 9.12
N ARG A 252 -21.65 12.11 8.36
CA ARG A 252 -22.47 13.07 7.59
C ARG A 252 -23.36 12.36 6.58
N ASP A 253 -22.83 11.37 5.87
CA ASP A 253 -23.57 10.57 4.91
C ASP A 253 -24.71 9.78 5.60
N GLN A 254 -24.43 9.14 6.73
CA GLN A 254 -25.45 8.41 7.48
C GLN A 254 -26.60 9.32 7.93
N PHE A 255 -26.27 10.51 8.45
CA PHE A 255 -27.27 11.53 8.79
C PHE A 255 -28.05 11.96 7.56
N GLY A 256 -27.36 12.37 6.48
CA GLY A 256 -27.97 12.84 5.24
C GLY A 256 -28.92 11.79 4.65
N HIS A 257 -28.47 10.54 4.53
CA HIS A 257 -29.31 9.43 4.05
C HIS A 257 -30.56 9.22 4.91
N GLN A 258 -30.44 9.34 6.23
CA GLN A 258 -31.60 9.20 7.11
C GLN A 258 -32.57 10.35 6.88
N ARG A 259 -32.10 11.60 6.87
CA ARG A 259 -32.96 12.79 6.68
C ARG A 259 -33.62 12.83 5.30
N LEU A 260 -32.93 12.35 4.25
CA LEU A 260 -33.52 12.19 2.91
C LEU A 260 -34.65 11.16 2.90
N ARG A 261 -34.46 10.00 3.55
CA ARG A 261 -35.52 8.99 3.66
C ARG A 261 -36.74 9.47 4.48
N GLU A 262 -36.51 10.29 5.48
CA GLU A 262 -37.55 10.94 6.29
C GLU A 262 -38.27 12.08 5.54
N GLY A 263 -37.78 12.52 4.38
CA GLY A 263 -38.30 13.67 3.64
C GLY A 263 -38.08 14.99 4.36
N LYS A 264 -37.15 15.04 5.33
CA LYS A 264 -36.90 16.25 6.14
C LYS A 264 -36.12 17.30 5.38
N TYR A 265 -35.18 16.90 4.54
CA TYR A 265 -34.40 17.78 3.68
C TYR A 265 -34.43 17.27 2.23
N THR A 266 -34.23 18.19 1.30
CA THR A 266 -34.10 17.88 -0.13
C THR A 266 -32.68 17.41 -0.45
N PRO A 267 -32.47 16.66 -1.57
CA PRO A 267 -31.11 16.30 -2.03
C PRO A 267 -30.19 17.52 -2.15
N GLY A 268 -30.69 18.61 -2.73
CA GLY A 268 -29.90 19.83 -2.89
C GLY A 268 -29.45 20.47 -1.58
N GLN A 269 -30.22 20.32 -0.49
CA GLN A 269 -29.83 20.80 0.85
C GLN A 269 -28.75 19.93 1.50
N ILE A 270 -28.80 18.62 1.25
CA ILE A 270 -27.81 17.67 1.83
C ILE A 270 -26.50 17.69 1.04
N ASP A 271 -26.53 17.81 -0.29
CA ASP A 271 -25.35 17.73 -1.16
C ASP A 271 -24.58 19.06 -1.29
N THR A 272 -25.02 20.12 -0.59
CA THR A 272 -24.34 21.43 -0.59
C THR A 272 -23.72 21.72 0.79
N GLN A 273 -23.20 22.94 0.95
CA GLN A 273 -22.77 23.41 2.26
C GLN A 273 -24.00 23.55 3.17
N TRP A 274 -23.95 22.91 4.32
CA TRP A 274 -25.07 22.89 5.26
C TRP A 274 -25.32 24.24 5.93
N THR A 275 -26.60 24.58 6.03
CA THR A 275 -27.05 25.71 6.84
C THR A 275 -26.84 25.43 8.33
N ASP A 276 -26.89 26.49 9.17
CA ASP A 276 -26.77 26.33 10.63
C ASP A 276 -27.91 25.46 11.22
N GLU A 277 -29.08 25.44 10.58
CA GLU A 277 -30.20 24.59 10.96
C GLU A 277 -29.82 23.09 10.76
N ILE A 278 -29.30 22.74 9.58
CA ILE A 278 -28.88 21.37 9.27
C ILE A 278 -27.74 20.94 10.19
N LYS A 279 -26.77 21.83 10.45
CA LYS A 279 -25.68 21.57 11.39
C LYS A 279 -26.18 21.31 12.81
N LYS A 280 -27.13 22.09 13.30
CA LYS A 280 -27.76 21.87 14.62
C LYS A 280 -28.50 20.53 14.68
N ASP A 281 -29.23 20.17 13.61
CA ASP A 281 -29.89 18.87 13.53
C ASP A 281 -28.88 17.71 13.50
N PHE A 282 -27.76 17.87 12.80
CA PHE A 282 -26.69 16.87 12.79
C PHE A 282 -26.06 16.69 14.18
N LEU A 283 -25.77 17.77 14.89
CA LEU A 283 -25.24 17.69 16.26
C LEU A 283 -26.20 16.95 17.20
N LYS A 284 -27.51 17.27 17.12
CA LYS A 284 -28.54 16.54 17.87
C LYS A 284 -28.60 15.07 17.48
N TRP A 285 -28.51 14.76 16.17
CA TRP A 285 -28.50 13.40 15.68
C TRP A 285 -27.29 12.60 16.20
N LEU A 286 -26.10 13.21 16.32
CA LEU A 286 -24.92 12.59 16.93
C LEU A 286 -25.19 12.21 18.40
N ASP A 287 -25.83 13.09 19.18
CA ASP A 287 -26.20 12.83 20.59
C ASP A 287 -27.21 11.68 20.73
N GLU A 288 -28.15 11.59 19.78
CA GLU A 288 -29.17 10.54 19.75
C GLU A 288 -28.64 9.19 19.21
N ASN A 289 -27.45 9.14 18.58
CA ASN A 289 -26.87 7.96 17.94
C ASN A 289 -25.44 7.65 18.42
N PRO A 290 -25.18 7.55 19.74
CA PRO A 290 -23.80 7.33 20.23
C PRO A 290 -23.17 6.02 19.74
N GLY A 291 -23.97 5.00 19.45
CA GLY A 291 -23.50 3.71 18.93
C GLY A 291 -23.01 3.75 17.46
N LYS A 292 -23.23 4.84 16.74
CA LYS A 292 -22.74 5.02 15.37
C LYS A 292 -21.39 5.74 15.32
N LEU A 293 -20.93 6.31 16.42
CA LEU A 293 -19.70 7.09 16.46
C LEU A 293 -18.47 6.15 16.35
N PRO A 294 -17.54 6.41 15.42
CA PRO A 294 -16.30 5.65 15.30
C PRO A 294 -15.24 6.04 16.35
N MET A 295 -15.49 7.14 17.07
CA MET A 295 -14.64 7.71 18.12
C MET A 295 -15.53 8.26 19.24
N THR A 296 -14.95 8.66 20.35
CA THR A 296 -15.71 9.32 21.43
C THR A 296 -16.30 10.65 20.96
N ARG A 297 -17.42 11.07 21.57
CA ARG A 297 -18.03 12.35 21.26
C ARG A 297 -17.07 13.53 21.48
N ALA A 298 -16.25 13.47 22.53
CA ALA A 298 -15.28 14.53 22.83
C ALA A 298 -14.17 14.63 21.75
N GLU A 299 -13.69 13.50 21.23
CA GLU A 299 -12.74 13.47 20.11
C GLU A 299 -13.37 14.05 18.84
N LEU A 300 -14.62 13.70 18.56
CA LEU A 300 -15.36 14.20 17.41
C LEU A 300 -15.59 15.70 17.52
N ASP A 301 -16.00 16.21 18.68
CA ASP A 301 -16.20 17.64 18.92
C ASP A 301 -14.90 18.44 18.76
N LYS A 302 -13.79 17.92 19.26
CA LYS A 302 -12.45 18.48 19.03
C LYS A 302 -12.10 18.51 17.55
N PHE A 303 -12.35 17.41 16.84
CA PHE A 303 -12.10 17.30 15.40
C PHE A 303 -12.91 18.32 14.59
N MET A 304 -14.20 18.54 14.93
CA MET A 304 -15.08 19.46 14.26
C MET A 304 -14.75 20.93 14.53
N LYS A 305 -14.23 21.25 15.73
CA LYS A 305 -13.95 22.62 16.16
C LYS A 305 -12.94 23.33 15.27
N ASP A 306 -11.98 22.59 14.75
CA ASP A 306 -10.86 23.13 13.99
C ASP A 306 -11.11 23.11 12.47
N ARG A 307 -12.37 22.86 12.05
CA ARG A 307 -12.71 22.64 10.62
C ARG A 307 -13.98 23.36 10.19
N THR A 308 -13.98 23.77 8.93
CA THR A 308 -15.19 24.24 8.23
C THR A 308 -15.89 23.01 7.61
N TRP A 309 -17.14 22.76 7.98
CA TRP A 309 -17.92 21.60 7.52
C TRP A 309 -19.39 21.94 7.31
#